data_4e1f49797be0cf6fb9b36c274b689b35
#
_entry.id   4e1f49797be0cf6fb9b36c274b689b35
#
_cell.length_a   1.000
_cell.length_b   1.000
_cell.length_c   1.000
_cell.angle_alpha   90.00
_cell.angle_beta   90.00
_cell.angle_gamma   90.00
#
_symmetry.space_group_name_H-M   'P 1'
#
loop_
_entity.id
_entity.type
_entity.pdbx_description
1 polymer ?
#
loop_
_entity_poly.entity_id
_entity_poly.type
_entity_poly.pdbx_seq_one_letter_code
_entity_poly.pdbx_strand_id
1 'polypeptide(L)'
;MKWLTNLFGDSNDKLIEKMRITVDEINSKEQSFSNLSEIDLKNYTSKLKNSIKTKSLNIEDVLIEAFSLVREASKRSLNQRHFNVQLLGGITLHQGKIAEMKTGEGKTLVSTLATYLNALEEKGVHVITVNDYLAKRDAEWMGKIFDMLGLSVGVLQHEASFIYNSEDNDEKLKPVERKDAYNADITYGTNNEFGFDYLRDNMTNQSSLKVQRPLNFAIVDEVDNILIDEARTPLIISGPSSQSPNEYYKFAKIVPRLSIEKDYTIDEKHKNVSLTIEGTDQIEKILNIENLYAPDNFNLVHFVENALKANTLFQKDREYVINEGQIVLVDEFTGRLMHGRRYSDGLHQALEAKENLKVQRETITYATITLQ
;
A
#
# COMPACT_ATOMS: atom_id res chain seq x y z
N MET A 1 27.18 -29.69 -20.15
CA MET A 1 25.77 -29.25 -19.91
C MET A 1 25.18 -28.38 -21.02
N LYS A 2 25.90 -27.50 -21.72
CA LYS A 2 25.38 -26.72 -22.86
C LYS A 2 24.87 -27.55 -24.07
N TRP A 3 25.26 -28.81 -24.21
CA TRP A 3 24.81 -29.68 -25.31
C TRP A 3 23.37 -30.23 -25.09
N LEU A 4 22.97 -30.44 -23.85
CA LEU A 4 21.60 -30.90 -23.53
C LEU A 4 20.55 -29.78 -23.63
N THR A 5 20.93 -28.54 -23.36
CA THR A 5 20.02 -27.37 -23.52
C THR A 5 19.73 -27.10 -25.01
N ASN A 6 20.64 -27.40 -25.93
CA ASN A 6 20.38 -27.27 -27.37
C ASN A 6 19.43 -28.33 -27.94
N LEU A 7 19.20 -29.47 -27.25
CA LEU A 7 18.28 -30.51 -27.70
C LEU A 7 16.82 -30.28 -27.27
N PHE A 8 16.60 -29.52 -26.15
CA PHE A 8 15.25 -29.26 -25.62
C PHE A 8 14.76 -27.86 -25.90
N GLY A 9 15.61 -26.97 -26.47
CA GLY A 9 15.29 -25.57 -26.69
C GLY A 9 14.93 -24.86 -25.37
N ASP A 10 15.38 -23.64 -25.15
CA ASP A 10 14.92 -22.84 -23.98
C ASP A 10 13.41 -22.65 -24.07
N SER A 11 12.68 -22.89 -22.98
CA SER A 11 11.22 -22.72 -22.96
C SER A 11 10.80 -21.29 -23.34
N ASN A 12 11.68 -20.32 -23.07
CA ASN A 12 11.49 -18.93 -23.42
C ASN A 12 11.60 -18.67 -24.92
N ASP A 13 12.52 -19.32 -25.64
CA ASP A 13 12.65 -19.18 -27.08
C ASP A 13 11.38 -19.64 -27.81
N LYS A 14 10.81 -20.77 -27.38
CA LYS A 14 9.54 -21.28 -27.93
C LYS A 14 8.36 -20.36 -27.65
N LEU A 15 8.36 -19.71 -26.48
CA LEU A 15 7.32 -18.75 -26.12
C LEU A 15 7.43 -17.49 -26.99
N ILE A 16 8.65 -16.97 -27.17
CA ILE A 16 8.94 -15.80 -28.03
C ILE A 16 8.56 -16.11 -29.47
N GLU A 17 8.87 -17.28 -30.01
CA GLU A 17 8.47 -17.70 -31.36
C GLU A 17 6.94 -17.67 -31.54
N LYS A 18 6.17 -18.12 -30.57
CA LYS A 18 4.69 -18.03 -30.62
C LYS A 18 4.21 -16.57 -30.60
N MET A 19 4.82 -15.73 -29.76
CA MET A 19 4.48 -14.32 -29.69
C MET A 19 4.84 -13.56 -30.99
N ARG A 20 5.88 -13.98 -31.73
CA ARG A 20 6.25 -13.39 -33.01
C ARG A 20 5.14 -13.51 -34.05
N ILE A 21 4.41 -14.62 -34.06
CA ILE A 21 3.25 -14.78 -34.95
C ILE A 21 2.24 -13.69 -34.69
N THR A 22 1.90 -13.44 -33.43
CA THR A 22 0.97 -12.36 -33.03
C THR A 22 1.53 -10.99 -33.43
N VAL A 23 2.85 -10.75 -33.26
CA VAL A 23 3.50 -9.51 -33.70
C VAL A 23 3.38 -9.31 -35.22
N ASP A 24 3.54 -10.38 -36.02
CA ASP A 24 3.41 -10.30 -37.46
C ASP A 24 1.96 -10.00 -37.88
N GLU A 25 0.98 -10.55 -37.16
CA GLU A 25 -0.44 -10.22 -37.37
C GLU A 25 -0.72 -8.75 -37.03
N ILE A 26 -0.17 -8.21 -35.92
CA ILE A 26 -0.27 -6.78 -35.58
C ILE A 26 0.36 -5.92 -36.69
N ASN A 27 1.54 -6.31 -37.20
CA ASN A 27 2.22 -5.61 -38.29
C ASN A 27 1.36 -5.59 -39.56
N SER A 28 0.66 -6.68 -39.88
CA SER A 28 -0.21 -6.76 -41.05
C SER A 28 -1.42 -5.81 -40.99
N LYS A 29 -1.86 -5.46 -39.78
CA LYS A 29 -2.99 -4.53 -39.57
C LYS A 29 -2.60 -3.06 -39.63
N GLU A 30 -1.32 -2.71 -39.54
CA GLU A 30 -0.85 -1.32 -39.37
C GLU A 30 -1.41 -0.38 -40.45
N GLN A 31 -1.38 -0.80 -41.69
CA GLN A 31 -1.87 0.04 -42.79
C GLN A 31 -3.38 0.31 -42.70
N SER A 32 -4.16 -0.64 -42.26
CA SER A 32 -5.62 -0.48 -42.09
C SER A 32 -5.96 0.56 -41.03
N PHE A 33 -5.22 0.58 -39.91
CA PHE A 33 -5.43 1.54 -38.83
C PHE A 33 -4.86 2.93 -39.16
N SER A 34 -3.78 3.03 -39.94
CA SER A 34 -3.22 4.30 -40.36
C SER A 34 -4.16 5.14 -41.25
N ASN A 35 -5.14 4.51 -41.88
CA ASN A 35 -6.14 5.19 -42.75
C ASN A 35 -7.38 5.68 -41.94
N LEU A 36 -7.53 5.31 -40.68
CA LEU A 36 -8.66 5.75 -39.88
C LEU A 36 -8.52 7.20 -39.41
N SER A 37 -9.62 7.92 -39.30
CA SER A 37 -9.64 9.22 -38.63
C SER A 37 -9.52 9.06 -37.10
N GLU A 38 -9.24 10.15 -36.37
CA GLU A 38 -9.22 10.11 -34.89
C GLU A 38 -10.58 9.72 -34.30
N ILE A 39 -11.66 10.19 -34.95
CA ILE A 39 -13.03 9.82 -34.53
C ILE A 39 -13.24 8.31 -34.74
N ASP A 40 -12.74 7.75 -35.85
CA ASP A 40 -12.86 6.33 -36.13
C ASP A 40 -12.05 5.48 -35.12
N LEU A 41 -10.88 5.95 -34.65
CA LEU A 41 -10.11 5.29 -33.62
C LEU A 41 -10.88 5.22 -32.28
N LYS A 42 -11.53 6.32 -31.86
CA LYS A 42 -12.41 6.35 -30.67
C LYS A 42 -13.62 5.42 -30.83
N ASN A 43 -14.25 5.46 -32.02
CA ASN A 43 -15.40 4.58 -32.33
C ASN A 43 -14.99 3.11 -32.33
N TYR A 44 -13.78 2.79 -32.80
CA TYR A 44 -13.26 1.43 -32.78
C TYR A 44 -13.07 0.93 -31.34
N THR A 45 -12.51 1.75 -30.45
CA THR A 45 -12.43 1.45 -29.01
C THR A 45 -13.80 1.13 -28.42
N SER A 46 -14.81 1.97 -28.72
CA SER A 46 -16.18 1.76 -28.25
C SER A 46 -16.77 0.44 -28.78
N LYS A 47 -16.48 0.07 -30.02
CA LYS A 47 -16.88 -1.21 -30.62
C LYS A 47 -16.23 -2.39 -29.88
N LEU A 48 -14.93 -2.33 -29.59
CA LEU A 48 -14.21 -3.37 -28.86
C LEU A 48 -14.77 -3.54 -27.44
N LYS A 49 -14.95 -2.43 -26.68
CA LYS A 49 -15.59 -2.45 -25.35
C LYS A 49 -16.96 -3.14 -25.40
N ASN A 50 -17.79 -2.77 -26.37
CA ASN A 50 -19.13 -3.38 -26.50
C ASN A 50 -19.07 -4.88 -26.85
N SER A 51 -18.14 -5.29 -27.72
CA SER A 51 -17.97 -6.71 -28.09
C SER A 51 -17.56 -7.56 -26.89
N ILE A 52 -16.67 -7.06 -26.03
CA ILE A 52 -16.27 -7.72 -24.78
C ILE A 52 -17.42 -7.74 -23.79
N LYS A 53 -18.12 -6.62 -23.61
CA LYS A 53 -19.26 -6.50 -22.69
C LYS A 53 -20.42 -7.44 -23.04
N THR A 54 -20.71 -7.60 -24.31
CA THR A 54 -21.74 -8.54 -24.82
C THR A 54 -21.25 -9.97 -24.88
N LYS A 55 -19.99 -10.23 -24.50
CA LYS A 55 -19.35 -11.55 -24.56
C LYS A 55 -19.34 -12.18 -25.97
N SER A 56 -19.42 -11.36 -26.99
CA SER A 56 -19.25 -11.82 -28.39
C SER A 56 -17.77 -12.08 -28.73
N LEU A 57 -16.85 -11.42 -28.06
CA LEU A 57 -15.40 -11.63 -28.13
C LEU A 57 -14.81 -11.68 -26.71
N ASN A 58 -13.75 -12.45 -26.55
CA ASN A 58 -12.91 -12.43 -25.33
C ASN A 58 -11.81 -11.38 -25.50
N ILE A 59 -11.15 -11.05 -24.39
CA ILE A 59 -10.06 -10.07 -24.37
C ILE A 59 -8.89 -10.51 -25.27
N GLU A 60 -8.60 -11.80 -25.34
CA GLU A 60 -7.56 -12.36 -26.20
C GLU A 60 -7.89 -12.23 -27.68
N ASP A 61 -9.17 -12.32 -28.05
CA ASP A 61 -9.61 -12.21 -29.45
C ASP A 61 -9.41 -10.81 -30.01
N VAL A 62 -9.35 -9.79 -29.17
CA VAL A 62 -9.20 -8.39 -29.55
C VAL A 62 -7.77 -7.84 -29.42
N LEU A 63 -6.83 -8.66 -28.90
CA LEU A 63 -5.44 -8.25 -28.62
C LEU A 63 -4.76 -7.63 -29.84
N ILE A 64 -4.85 -8.26 -31.02
CA ILE A 64 -4.21 -7.81 -32.25
C ILE A 64 -4.71 -6.42 -32.65
N GLU A 65 -6.01 -6.23 -32.61
CA GLU A 65 -6.64 -4.94 -32.97
C GLU A 65 -6.34 -3.87 -31.92
N ALA A 66 -6.40 -4.22 -30.64
CA ALA A 66 -6.09 -3.33 -29.54
C ALA A 66 -4.63 -2.81 -29.61
N PHE A 67 -3.67 -3.70 -29.83
CA PHE A 67 -2.26 -3.29 -29.95
C PHE A 67 -2.00 -2.48 -31.22
N SER A 68 -2.69 -2.77 -32.32
CA SER A 68 -2.61 -1.98 -33.54
C SER A 68 -3.16 -0.57 -33.34
N LEU A 69 -4.26 -0.42 -32.61
CA LEU A 69 -4.83 0.88 -32.24
C LEU A 69 -3.87 1.70 -31.37
N VAL A 70 -3.33 1.11 -30.30
CA VAL A 70 -2.36 1.79 -29.42
C VAL A 70 -1.13 2.22 -30.19
N ARG A 71 -0.61 1.37 -31.07
CA ARG A 71 0.56 1.68 -31.90
C ARG A 71 0.32 2.88 -32.81
N GLU A 72 -0.83 2.93 -33.46
CA GLU A 72 -1.21 4.05 -34.32
C GLU A 72 -1.47 5.33 -33.51
N ALA A 73 -2.20 5.24 -32.39
CA ALA A 73 -2.43 6.38 -31.51
C ALA A 73 -1.12 6.95 -30.95
N SER A 74 -0.20 6.09 -30.53
CA SER A 74 1.13 6.47 -30.05
C SER A 74 1.96 7.20 -31.12
N LYS A 75 1.93 6.68 -32.36
CA LYS A 75 2.60 7.31 -33.50
C LYS A 75 2.05 8.71 -33.75
N ARG A 76 0.72 8.90 -33.71
CA ARG A 76 0.09 10.20 -33.95
C ARG A 76 0.29 11.18 -32.80
N SER A 77 0.04 10.76 -31.57
CA SER A 77 0.04 11.65 -30.40
C SER A 77 1.43 11.99 -29.88
N LEU A 78 2.38 11.06 -30.00
CA LEU A 78 3.74 11.19 -29.46
C LEU A 78 4.86 11.14 -30.51
N ASN A 79 4.53 10.85 -31.76
CA ASN A 79 5.49 10.51 -32.82
C ASN A 79 6.40 9.32 -32.46
N GLN A 80 5.86 8.38 -31.65
CA GLN A 80 6.56 7.19 -31.18
C GLN A 80 5.81 5.94 -31.62
N ARG A 81 6.39 5.18 -32.53
CA ARG A 81 5.84 3.90 -32.98
C ARG A 81 6.47 2.77 -32.21
N HIS A 82 5.67 1.90 -31.59
CA HIS A 82 6.19 0.70 -30.91
C HIS A 82 6.97 -0.20 -31.87
N PHE A 83 8.16 -0.62 -31.45
CA PHE A 83 8.96 -1.63 -32.14
C PHE A 83 8.41 -3.03 -31.87
N ASN A 84 8.78 -4.00 -32.74
CA ASN A 84 8.33 -5.37 -32.61
C ASN A 84 8.70 -6.00 -31.24
N VAL A 85 9.90 -5.68 -30.73
CA VAL A 85 10.33 -6.14 -29.39
C VAL A 85 9.48 -5.53 -28.27
N GLN A 86 8.99 -4.32 -28.46
CA GLN A 86 8.10 -3.68 -27.49
C GLN A 86 6.69 -4.29 -27.52
N LEU A 87 6.22 -4.74 -28.68
CA LEU A 87 4.98 -5.53 -28.77
C LEU A 87 5.10 -6.86 -28.00
N LEU A 88 6.24 -7.54 -28.10
CA LEU A 88 6.52 -8.74 -27.28
C LEU A 88 6.44 -8.43 -25.79
N GLY A 89 7.01 -7.31 -25.35
CA GLY A 89 6.91 -6.82 -23.97
C GLY A 89 5.45 -6.60 -23.53
N GLY A 90 4.65 -5.94 -24.37
CA GLY A 90 3.23 -5.71 -24.12
C GLY A 90 2.41 -7.02 -23.99
N ILE A 91 2.66 -8.00 -24.87
CA ILE A 91 2.04 -9.33 -24.81
C ILE A 91 2.44 -10.02 -23.48
N THR A 92 3.72 -9.94 -23.11
CA THR A 92 4.23 -10.53 -21.88
C THR A 92 3.54 -9.93 -20.65
N LEU A 93 3.37 -8.61 -20.59
CA LEU A 93 2.66 -7.92 -19.51
C LEU A 93 1.18 -8.32 -19.45
N HIS A 94 0.50 -8.37 -20.59
CA HIS A 94 -0.90 -8.80 -20.63
C HIS A 94 -1.09 -10.23 -20.10
N GLN A 95 -0.15 -11.12 -20.35
CA GLN A 95 -0.16 -12.50 -19.85
C GLN A 95 0.17 -12.62 -18.35
N GLY A 96 0.29 -11.50 -17.61
CA GLY A 96 0.61 -11.50 -16.19
C GLY A 96 2.03 -11.99 -15.87
N LYS A 97 2.97 -11.75 -16.80
CA LYS A 97 4.38 -12.17 -16.67
C LYS A 97 5.29 -10.96 -16.47
N ILE A 98 6.54 -11.21 -16.12
CA ILE A 98 7.58 -10.21 -15.98
C ILE A 98 8.24 -9.98 -17.33
N ALA A 99 8.20 -8.73 -17.82
CA ALA A 99 8.93 -8.29 -18.99
C ALA A 99 10.20 -7.57 -18.54
N GLU A 100 11.36 -8.24 -18.62
CA GLU A 100 12.63 -7.62 -18.33
C GLU A 100 13.06 -6.74 -19.51
N MET A 101 13.23 -5.44 -19.23
CA MET A 101 13.64 -4.43 -20.23
C MET A 101 14.70 -3.54 -19.61
N LYS A 102 15.77 -3.26 -20.38
CA LYS A 102 16.84 -2.36 -19.95
C LYS A 102 16.38 -0.91 -19.92
N THR A 103 17.11 -0.10 -19.18
CA THR A 103 16.91 1.36 -19.17
C THR A 103 17.03 1.92 -20.60
N GLY A 104 16.08 2.78 -20.99
CA GLY A 104 16.04 3.38 -22.33
C GLY A 104 15.30 2.56 -23.40
N GLU A 105 14.84 1.34 -23.12
CA GLU A 105 14.09 0.52 -24.09
C GLU A 105 12.61 0.87 -24.18
N GLY A 106 12.16 1.89 -23.44
CA GLY A 106 10.79 2.43 -23.52
C GLY A 106 9.75 1.65 -22.73
N LYS A 107 10.09 1.19 -21.51
CA LYS A 107 9.16 0.48 -20.60
C LYS A 107 7.81 1.20 -20.44
N THR A 108 7.84 2.51 -20.23
CA THR A 108 6.62 3.34 -20.08
C THR A 108 5.71 3.28 -21.32
N LEU A 109 6.31 3.28 -22.51
CA LEU A 109 5.56 3.16 -23.76
C LEU A 109 5.00 1.73 -23.95
N VAL A 110 5.77 0.71 -23.60
CA VAL A 110 5.36 -0.71 -23.68
C VAL A 110 4.17 -0.99 -22.79
N SER A 111 4.14 -0.41 -21.60
CA SER A 111 3.03 -0.60 -20.63
C SER A 111 1.69 -0.17 -21.23
N THR A 112 1.65 0.81 -22.13
CA THR A 112 0.42 1.31 -22.73
C THR A 112 -0.36 0.25 -23.51
N LEU A 113 0.33 -0.72 -24.09
CA LEU A 113 -0.28 -1.82 -24.85
C LEU A 113 -1.18 -2.69 -23.98
N ALA A 114 -0.61 -3.24 -22.90
CA ALA A 114 -1.35 -4.08 -21.97
C ALA A 114 -2.36 -3.26 -21.16
N THR A 115 -2.02 -2.02 -20.78
CA THR A 115 -2.94 -1.11 -20.08
C THR A 115 -4.20 -0.86 -20.89
N TYR A 116 -4.06 -0.49 -22.17
CA TYR A 116 -5.19 -0.24 -23.04
C TYR A 116 -6.07 -1.48 -23.22
N LEU A 117 -5.45 -2.62 -23.56
CA LEU A 117 -6.18 -3.87 -23.78
C LEU A 117 -7.03 -4.25 -22.55
N ASN A 118 -6.45 -4.23 -21.36
CA ASN A 118 -7.19 -4.60 -20.16
C ASN A 118 -8.20 -3.54 -19.70
N ALA A 119 -8.02 -2.27 -20.08
CA ALA A 119 -8.98 -1.20 -19.83
C ALA A 119 -10.28 -1.37 -20.65
N LEU A 120 -10.25 -2.10 -21.78
CA LEU A 120 -11.44 -2.40 -22.56
C LEU A 120 -12.50 -3.19 -21.81
N GLU A 121 -12.13 -3.89 -20.72
CA GLU A 121 -13.10 -4.59 -19.85
C GLU A 121 -13.93 -3.64 -18.98
N GLU A 122 -13.64 -2.35 -18.93
CA GLU A 122 -14.30 -1.32 -18.10
C GLU A 122 -14.23 -1.61 -16.58
N LYS A 123 -13.33 -2.49 -16.14
CA LYS A 123 -13.15 -2.87 -14.72
C LYS A 123 -12.07 -2.06 -13.99
N GLY A 124 -11.29 -1.27 -14.72
CA GLY A 124 -10.18 -0.47 -14.21
C GLY A 124 -8.83 -1.18 -14.28
N VAL A 125 -7.83 -0.41 -14.68
CA VAL A 125 -6.44 -0.84 -14.72
C VAL A 125 -5.61 0.09 -13.87
N HIS A 126 -4.76 -0.47 -13.00
CA HIS A 126 -3.83 0.29 -12.18
C HIS A 126 -2.43 0.24 -12.79
N VAL A 127 -1.79 1.38 -12.92
CA VAL A 127 -0.37 1.48 -13.32
C VAL A 127 0.41 2.02 -12.13
N ILE A 128 1.23 1.17 -11.54
CA ILE A 128 1.90 1.39 -10.26
C ILE A 128 3.35 1.78 -10.50
N THR A 129 3.76 2.91 -9.93
CA THR A 129 5.12 3.46 -10.01
C THR A 129 5.72 3.63 -8.61
N VAL A 130 7.01 3.93 -8.53
CA VAL A 130 7.73 4.05 -7.25
C VAL A 130 7.60 5.42 -6.59
N ASN A 131 7.18 6.46 -7.31
CA ASN A 131 7.03 7.80 -6.74
C ASN A 131 6.00 8.67 -7.50
N ASP A 132 5.53 9.73 -6.83
CA ASP A 132 4.52 10.66 -7.34
C ASP A 132 4.94 11.39 -8.61
N TYR A 133 6.23 11.68 -8.75
CA TYR A 133 6.74 12.33 -9.96
C TYR A 133 6.54 11.45 -11.19
N LEU A 134 6.88 10.17 -11.11
CA LEU A 134 6.69 9.21 -12.21
C LEU A 134 5.21 8.99 -12.48
N ALA A 135 4.38 8.84 -11.46
CA ALA A 135 2.94 8.67 -11.62
C ALA A 135 2.32 9.84 -12.41
N LYS A 136 2.67 11.08 -12.04
CA LYS A 136 2.22 12.28 -12.73
C LYS A 136 2.76 12.37 -14.15
N ARG A 137 4.08 12.28 -14.30
CA ARG A 137 4.77 12.39 -15.60
C ARG A 137 4.24 11.40 -16.61
N ASP A 138 4.12 10.13 -16.20
CA ASP A 138 3.75 9.05 -17.11
C ASP A 138 2.28 9.12 -17.47
N ALA A 139 1.41 9.53 -16.55
CA ALA A 139 0.02 9.79 -16.84
C ALA A 139 -0.18 10.96 -17.83
N GLU A 140 0.54 12.08 -17.66
CA GLU A 140 0.49 13.20 -18.57
C GLU A 140 1.05 12.85 -19.97
N TRP A 141 2.10 12.03 -20.01
CA TRP A 141 2.76 11.66 -21.24
C TRP A 141 1.96 10.60 -22.01
N MET A 142 1.63 9.47 -21.37
CA MET A 142 0.88 8.37 -21.99
C MET A 142 -0.62 8.67 -22.09
N GLY A 143 -1.14 9.55 -21.26
CA GLY A 143 -2.53 10.03 -21.31
C GLY A 143 -2.96 10.51 -22.69
N LYS A 144 -2.04 11.09 -23.46
CA LYS A 144 -2.31 11.50 -24.85
C LYS A 144 -2.72 10.33 -25.75
N ILE A 145 -2.12 9.16 -25.55
CA ILE A 145 -2.47 7.93 -26.30
C ILE A 145 -3.87 7.48 -25.93
N PHE A 146 -4.14 7.41 -24.62
CA PHE A 146 -5.40 6.91 -24.08
C PHE A 146 -6.57 7.84 -24.42
N ASP A 147 -6.37 9.16 -24.31
CA ASP A 147 -7.38 10.16 -24.68
C ASP A 147 -7.71 10.11 -26.17
N MET A 148 -6.70 9.98 -27.05
CA MET A 148 -6.91 9.78 -28.50
C MET A 148 -7.75 8.53 -28.78
N LEU A 149 -7.69 7.51 -27.93
CA LEU A 149 -8.48 6.29 -28.01
C LEU A 149 -9.79 6.35 -27.22
N GLY A 150 -10.09 7.48 -26.56
CA GLY A 150 -11.34 7.67 -25.82
C GLY A 150 -11.38 6.98 -24.46
N LEU A 151 -10.22 6.77 -23.82
CA LEU A 151 -10.11 6.27 -22.44
C LEU A 151 -9.76 7.39 -21.47
N SER A 152 -10.34 7.33 -20.28
CA SER A 152 -10.06 8.25 -19.17
C SER A 152 -8.85 7.78 -18.35
N VAL A 153 -8.07 8.77 -17.84
CA VAL A 153 -6.87 8.51 -17.03
C VAL A 153 -6.95 9.29 -15.73
N GLY A 154 -6.95 8.56 -14.61
CA GLY A 154 -6.84 9.10 -13.27
C GLY A 154 -5.39 9.06 -12.76
N VAL A 155 -5.07 9.95 -11.83
CA VAL A 155 -3.75 10.04 -11.19
C VAL A 155 -3.94 10.19 -9.69
N LEU A 156 -3.24 9.37 -8.92
CA LEU A 156 -3.17 9.45 -7.47
C LEU A 156 -1.81 9.98 -7.04
N GLN A 157 -1.83 10.97 -6.17
CA GLN A 157 -0.66 11.51 -5.49
C GLN A 157 -0.94 11.61 -3.99
N HIS A 158 0.08 11.94 -3.22
CA HIS A 158 -0.09 12.17 -1.79
C HIS A 158 -1.10 13.31 -1.56
N GLU A 159 -2.18 13.00 -0.84
CA GLU A 159 -3.29 13.92 -0.52
C GLU A 159 -3.99 14.59 -1.72
N ALA A 160 -3.72 14.14 -2.94
CA ALA A 160 -4.28 14.72 -4.15
C ALA A 160 -4.65 13.65 -5.18
N SER A 161 -5.63 13.97 -6.02
CA SER A 161 -6.04 13.12 -7.14
C SER A 161 -6.52 13.96 -8.33
N PHE A 162 -6.30 13.44 -9.52
CA PHE A 162 -6.52 14.18 -10.76
C PHE A 162 -7.11 13.28 -11.83
N ILE A 163 -7.75 13.93 -12.84
CA ILE A 163 -8.11 13.33 -14.12
C ILE A 163 -7.34 14.06 -15.22
N TYR A 164 -6.80 13.29 -16.16
CA TYR A 164 -6.15 13.83 -17.35
C TYR A 164 -7.18 14.52 -18.23
N ASN A 165 -6.86 15.75 -18.66
CA ASN A 165 -7.67 16.57 -19.54
C ASN A 165 -6.81 17.09 -20.70
N SER A 166 -7.08 16.64 -21.92
CA SER A 166 -6.35 17.08 -23.13
C SER A 166 -6.74 18.48 -23.62
N GLU A 167 -7.92 18.97 -23.21
CA GLU A 167 -8.45 20.26 -23.68
C GLU A 167 -7.74 21.46 -23.05
N ASP A 168 -7.17 21.28 -21.86
CA ASP A 168 -6.42 22.32 -21.18
C ASP A 168 -4.93 22.22 -21.53
N ASN A 169 -4.40 23.26 -22.17
CA ASN A 169 -2.99 23.30 -22.55
C ASN A 169 -2.05 23.66 -21.41
N ASP A 170 -2.53 24.37 -20.40
CA ASP A 170 -1.72 24.87 -19.27
C ASP A 170 -1.74 23.88 -18.11
N GLU A 171 -2.86 23.22 -17.84
CA GLU A 171 -3.02 22.31 -16.71
C GLU A 171 -3.70 21.01 -17.14
N LYS A 172 -2.88 20.03 -17.60
CA LYS A 172 -3.37 18.75 -18.13
C LYS A 172 -3.97 17.82 -17.09
N LEU A 173 -3.80 18.10 -15.81
CA LEU A 173 -4.34 17.31 -14.70
C LEU A 173 -5.33 18.16 -13.90
N LYS A 174 -6.61 17.85 -14.06
CA LYS A 174 -7.70 18.52 -13.33
C LYS A 174 -7.91 17.85 -11.97
N PRO A 175 -7.86 18.58 -10.84
CA PRO A 175 -8.16 18.03 -9.52
C PRO A 175 -9.58 17.45 -9.46
N VAL A 176 -9.70 16.28 -8.84
CA VAL A 176 -10.96 15.56 -8.64
C VAL A 176 -10.96 14.84 -7.30
N GLU A 177 -12.11 14.34 -6.87
CA GLU A 177 -12.17 13.43 -5.73
C GLU A 177 -11.44 12.11 -6.03
N ARG A 178 -10.89 11.50 -4.96
CA ARG A 178 -10.10 10.26 -5.08
C ARG A 178 -10.88 9.12 -5.75
N LYS A 179 -12.16 9.03 -5.46
CA LYS A 179 -13.06 8.06 -6.05
C LYS A 179 -13.21 8.25 -7.57
N ASP A 180 -13.23 9.49 -8.05
CA ASP A 180 -13.34 9.78 -9.47
C ASP A 180 -12.07 9.38 -10.23
N ALA A 181 -10.89 9.59 -9.62
CA ALA A 181 -9.64 9.12 -10.20
C ALA A 181 -9.59 7.58 -10.31
N TYR A 182 -10.15 6.86 -9.33
CA TYR A 182 -10.31 5.40 -9.43
C TYR A 182 -11.38 4.96 -10.44
N ASN A 183 -12.39 5.77 -10.70
CA ASN A 183 -13.44 5.47 -11.68
C ASN A 183 -12.98 5.64 -13.12
N ALA A 184 -11.83 6.26 -13.37
CA ALA A 184 -11.22 6.32 -14.68
C ALA A 184 -10.92 4.91 -15.23
N ASP A 185 -10.83 4.75 -16.56
CA ASP A 185 -10.48 3.47 -17.19
C ASP A 185 -9.10 2.99 -16.73
N ILE A 186 -8.17 3.93 -16.53
CA ILE A 186 -6.78 3.69 -16.13
C ILE A 186 -6.45 4.62 -14.97
N THR A 187 -5.80 4.10 -13.92
CA THR A 187 -5.38 4.90 -12.77
C THR A 187 -3.88 4.73 -12.52
N TYR A 188 -3.12 5.82 -12.61
CA TYR A 188 -1.71 5.89 -12.24
C TYR A 188 -1.55 6.27 -10.77
N GLY A 189 -0.58 5.70 -10.08
CA GLY A 189 -0.27 6.05 -8.70
C GLY A 189 0.95 5.31 -8.18
N THR A 190 1.36 5.63 -6.95
CA THR A 190 2.44 4.90 -6.29
C THR A 190 1.91 3.66 -5.58
N ASN A 191 2.80 2.69 -5.36
CA ASN A 191 2.52 1.51 -4.54
C ASN A 191 1.94 1.90 -3.17
N ASN A 192 2.46 2.95 -2.55
CA ASN A 192 2.01 3.43 -1.23
C ASN A 192 0.58 3.97 -1.28
N GLU A 193 0.25 4.79 -2.28
CA GLU A 193 -1.09 5.36 -2.41
C GLU A 193 -2.16 4.29 -2.61
N PHE A 194 -1.93 3.33 -3.51
CA PHE A 194 -2.82 2.19 -3.69
C PHE A 194 -2.96 1.34 -2.42
N GLY A 195 -1.85 1.10 -1.72
CA GLY A 195 -1.84 0.29 -0.50
C GLY A 195 -2.52 0.99 0.67
N PHE A 196 -2.32 2.29 0.87
CA PHE A 196 -3.02 3.05 1.93
C PHE A 196 -4.51 3.19 1.64
N ASP A 197 -4.91 3.37 0.38
CA ASP A 197 -6.34 3.37 0.01
C ASP A 197 -6.98 2.01 0.25
N TYR A 198 -6.28 0.92 -0.07
CA TYR A 198 -6.74 -0.43 0.24
C TYR A 198 -6.95 -0.62 1.75
N LEU A 199 -6.02 -0.16 2.60
CA LEU A 199 -6.19 -0.20 4.05
C LEU A 199 -7.41 0.62 4.50
N ARG A 200 -7.54 1.86 4.02
CA ARG A 200 -8.68 2.74 4.36
C ARG A 200 -10.02 2.14 3.95
N ASP A 201 -10.09 1.56 2.75
CA ASP A 201 -11.30 0.92 2.23
C ASP A 201 -11.71 -0.32 3.04
N ASN A 202 -10.73 -1.05 3.62
CA ASN A 202 -11.01 -2.20 4.47
C ASN A 202 -11.32 -1.83 5.93
N MET A 203 -11.04 -0.59 6.33
CA MET A 203 -11.40 -0.07 7.66
C MET A 203 -12.78 0.59 7.69
N THR A 204 -13.36 0.93 6.53
CA THR A 204 -14.66 1.60 6.48
C THR A 204 -15.81 0.64 6.73
N ASN A 205 -16.80 1.10 7.49
CA ASN A 205 -18.04 0.35 7.79
C ASN A 205 -19.12 0.50 6.70
N GLN A 206 -18.92 1.41 5.74
CA GLN A 206 -19.89 1.71 4.68
C GLN A 206 -19.27 1.50 3.31
N SER A 207 -19.88 0.64 2.50
CA SER A 207 -19.42 0.34 1.14
C SER A 207 -19.39 1.58 0.23
N SER A 208 -20.26 2.57 0.47
CA SER A 208 -20.32 3.82 -0.29
C SER A 208 -19.07 4.70 -0.11
N LEU A 209 -18.37 4.55 1.01
CA LEU A 209 -17.16 5.32 1.33
C LEU A 209 -15.89 4.72 0.70
N LYS A 210 -15.96 3.52 0.17
CA LYS A 210 -14.85 2.92 -0.54
C LYS A 210 -14.52 3.71 -1.79
N VAL A 211 -13.23 3.95 -2.01
CA VAL A 211 -12.75 4.68 -3.18
C VAL A 211 -12.30 3.75 -4.31
N GLN A 212 -11.76 2.58 -3.97
CA GLN A 212 -11.32 1.59 -4.95
C GLN A 212 -12.49 0.77 -5.48
N ARG A 213 -12.43 0.45 -6.77
CA ARG A 213 -13.25 -0.60 -7.39
C ARG A 213 -12.69 -1.99 -7.06
N PRO A 214 -13.42 -3.08 -7.32
CA PRO A 214 -12.85 -4.42 -7.30
C PRO A 214 -11.58 -4.48 -8.15
N LEU A 215 -10.52 -5.11 -7.63
CA LEU A 215 -9.24 -5.23 -8.30
C LEU A 215 -9.38 -6.11 -9.56
N ASN A 216 -8.86 -5.65 -10.70
CA ASN A 216 -8.93 -6.36 -11.97
C ASN A 216 -7.54 -6.63 -12.55
N PHE A 217 -6.83 -5.58 -12.97
CA PHE A 217 -5.52 -5.70 -13.61
C PHE A 217 -4.58 -4.60 -13.13
N ALA A 218 -3.31 -4.94 -12.93
CA ALA A 218 -2.28 -3.99 -12.56
C ALA A 218 -0.99 -4.22 -13.34
N ILE A 219 -0.32 -3.11 -13.69
CA ILE A 219 1.05 -3.12 -14.17
C ILE A 219 1.91 -2.49 -13.08
N VAL A 220 2.96 -3.19 -12.66
CA VAL A 220 3.92 -2.73 -11.67
C VAL A 220 5.22 -2.39 -12.37
N ASP A 221 5.56 -1.10 -12.45
CA ASP A 221 6.86 -0.65 -12.94
C ASP A 221 7.89 -0.72 -11.82
N GLU A 222 9.16 -0.96 -12.16
CA GLU A 222 10.25 -1.17 -11.19
C GLU A 222 9.90 -2.26 -10.16
N VAL A 223 9.44 -3.42 -10.65
CA VAL A 223 8.92 -4.52 -9.83
C VAL A 223 9.94 -5.10 -8.85
N ASP A 224 11.22 -5.03 -9.15
CA ASP A 224 12.34 -5.40 -8.29
C ASP A 224 12.42 -4.50 -7.05
N ASN A 225 12.23 -3.20 -7.20
CA ASN A 225 12.15 -2.30 -6.07
C ASN A 225 10.90 -2.59 -5.22
N ILE A 226 9.72 -2.62 -5.85
CA ILE A 226 8.42 -2.69 -5.13
C ILE A 226 8.20 -4.06 -4.49
N LEU A 227 8.43 -5.16 -5.21
CA LEU A 227 8.07 -6.52 -4.77
C LEU A 227 9.25 -7.34 -4.24
N ILE A 228 10.49 -6.80 -4.25
CA ILE A 228 11.67 -7.44 -3.66
C ILE A 228 12.27 -6.55 -2.58
N ASP A 229 12.78 -5.37 -2.93
CA ASP A 229 13.50 -4.52 -1.98
C ASP A 229 12.61 -3.98 -0.86
N GLU A 230 11.42 -3.48 -1.20
CA GLU A 230 10.43 -2.93 -0.26
C GLU A 230 9.30 -3.91 0.11
N ALA A 231 9.34 -5.15 -0.37
CA ALA A 231 8.24 -6.11 -0.25
C ALA A 231 7.75 -6.33 1.19
N ARG A 232 8.67 -6.32 2.15
CA ARG A 232 8.39 -6.54 3.58
C ARG A 232 8.18 -5.28 4.38
N THR A 233 8.35 -4.10 3.79
CA THR A 233 8.09 -2.84 4.48
C THR A 233 6.58 -2.68 4.66
N PRO A 234 6.07 -2.68 5.90
CA PRO A 234 4.64 -2.59 6.11
C PRO A 234 4.13 -1.17 5.92
N LEU A 235 2.99 -1.04 5.27
CA LEU A 235 2.15 0.16 5.36
C LEU A 235 1.34 0.07 6.64
N ILE A 236 1.39 1.11 7.47
CA ILE A 236 0.77 1.11 8.79
C ILE A 236 -0.14 2.33 8.92
N ILE A 237 -1.40 2.10 9.28
CA ILE A 237 -2.31 3.14 9.75
C ILE A 237 -2.40 3.03 11.26
N SER A 238 -2.01 4.09 11.94
CA SER A 238 -2.04 4.15 13.40
C SER A 238 -2.71 5.43 13.87
N GLY A 239 -3.21 5.41 15.10
CA GLY A 239 -3.81 6.58 15.71
C GLY A 239 -3.72 6.53 17.23
N PRO A 240 -4.10 7.62 17.92
CA PRO A 240 -4.00 7.69 19.38
C PRO A 240 -4.93 6.66 20.04
N SER A 241 -4.41 6.00 21.08
CA SER A 241 -5.22 5.18 21.97
C SER A 241 -6.35 6.01 22.60
N SER A 242 -7.50 5.38 22.81
CA SER A 242 -8.62 5.97 23.55
C SER A 242 -8.36 6.04 25.06
N GLN A 243 -7.27 5.44 25.55
CA GLN A 243 -6.94 5.40 26.97
C GLN A 243 -6.58 6.80 27.47
N SER A 244 -7.18 7.17 28.63
CA SER A 244 -6.92 8.46 29.25
C SER A 244 -5.55 8.48 29.95
N PRO A 245 -4.68 9.47 29.67
CA PRO A 245 -3.44 9.65 30.40
C PRO A 245 -3.63 9.79 31.93
N ASN A 246 -4.80 10.24 32.36
CA ASN A 246 -5.11 10.47 33.79
C ASN A 246 -5.11 9.15 34.60
N GLU A 247 -5.50 8.04 33.98
CA GLU A 247 -5.51 6.75 34.68
C GLU A 247 -4.07 6.33 35.06
N TYR A 248 -3.07 6.54 34.21
CA TYR A 248 -1.68 6.24 34.54
C TYR A 248 -1.21 7.03 35.77
N TYR A 249 -1.50 8.32 35.89
CA TYR A 249 -1.16 9.11 37.08
C TYR A 249 -1.91 8.65 38.33
N LYS A 250 -3.15 8.21 38.20
CA LYS A 250 -3.95 7.66 39.29
C LYS A 250 -3.29 6.39 39.88
N PHE A 251 -2.96 5.43 39.00
CA PHE A 251 -2.34 4.19 39.43
C PHE A 251 -0.89 4.36 39.89
N ALA A 252 -0.12 5.28 39.31
CA ALA A 252 1.21 5.64 39.80
C ALA A 252 1.20 6.12 41.26
N LYS A 253 0.10 6.72 41.76
CA LYS A 253 -0.08 7.16 43.14
C LYS A 253 -0.62 6.06 44.06
N ILE A 254 -1.34 5.07 43.50
CA ILE A 254 -1.92 3.95 44.28
C ILE A 254 -0.86 2.88 44.59
N VAL A 255 -0.10 2.48 43.59
CA VAL A 255 0.86 1.37 43.68
C VAL A 255 1.90 1.50 44.80
N PRO A 256 2.49 2.69 45.07
CA PRO A 256 3.44 2.83 46.20
C PRO A 256 2.84 2.57 47.57
N ARG A 257 1.52 2.44 47.73
CA ARG A 257 0.83 2.11 48.97
C ARG A 257 0.70 0.61 49.21
N LEU A 258 1.04 -0.22 48.22
CA LEU A 258 0.99 -1.68 48.27
C LEU A 258 2.32 -2.22 48.80
N SER A 259 2.25 -3.33 49.55
CA SER A 259 3.38 -3.98 50.16
C SER A 259 3.78 -5.25 49.41
N ILE A 260 5.07 -5.43 49.18
CA ILE A 260 5.63 -6.65 48.57
C ILE A 260 5.30 -7.87 49.42
N GLU A 261 5.13 -9.02 48.80
CA GLU A 261 4.77 -10.32 49.36
C GLU A 261 3.37 -10.39 49.97
N LYS A 262 2.83 -9.31 50.47
CA LYS A 262 1.47 -9.24 50.97
C LYS A 262 0.46 -8.92 49.85
N ASP A 263 0.68 -7.82 49.13
CA ASP A 263 -0.28 -7.31 48.15
C ASP A 263 0.09 -7.70 46.71
N TYR A 264 1.39 -7.97 46.47
CA TYR A 264 1.87 -8.44 45.16
C TYR A 264 3.15 -9.27 45.29
N THR A 265 3.40 -10.15 44.32
CA THR A 265 4.60 -10.97 44.23
C THR A 265 5.39 -10.59 42.95
N ILE A 266 6.72 -10.68 43.05
CA ILE A 266 7.64 -10.37 41.94
C ILE A 266 8.31 -11.65 41.47
N ASP A 267 8.24 -11.94 40.19
CA ASP A 267 9.05 -12.96 39.52
C ASP A 267 10.14 -12.24 38.69
N GLU A 268 11.31 -12.08 39.29
CA GLU A 268 12.44 -11.41 38.65
C GLU A 268 12.94 -12.15 37.42
N LYS A 269 12.86 -13.48 37.39
CA LYS A 269 13.33 -14.33 36.32
C LYS A 269 12.51 -14.13 35.04
N HIS A 270 11.20 -13.99 35.15
CA HIS A 270 10.28 -13.76 34.02
C HIS A 270 9.89 -12.32 33.89
N LYS A 271 10.49 -11.40 34.65
CA LYS A 271 10.17 -9.96 34.66
C LYS A 271 8.66 -9.71 34.76
N ASN A 272 8.01 -10.43 35.70
CA ASN A 272 6.56 -10.32 35.88
C ASN A 272 6.23 -9.96 37.33
N VAL A 273 5.10 -9.29 37.53
CA VAL A 273 4.54 -8.93 38.82
C VAL A 273 3.07 -9.30 38.83
N SER A 274 2.63 -9.97 39.89
CA SER A 274 1.25 -10.43 40.02
C SER A 274 0.67 -9.99 41.36
N LEU A 275 -0.58 -9.51 41.32
CA LEU A 275 -1.34 -9.22 42.55
C LEU A 275 -1.63 -10.50 43.30
N THR A 276 -1.62 -10.40 44.65
CA THR A 276 -2.21 -11.39 45.51
C THR A 276 -3.71 -11.16 45.68
N ILE A 277 -4.42 -12.06 46.36
CA ILE A 277 -5.84 -11.87 46.69
C ILE A 277 -6.00 -10.62 47.56
N GLU A 278 -5.15 -10.48 48.58
CA GLU A 278 -5.15 -9.34 49.49
C GLU A 278 -4.86 -8.02 48.78
N GLY A 279 -3.94 -8.04 47.80
CA GLY A 279 -3.64 -6.87 46.96
C GLY A 279 -4.80 -6.48 46.07
N THR A 280 -5.51 -7.45 45.50
CA THR A 280 -6.73 -7.22 44.74
C THR A 280 -7.81 -6.55 45.59
N ASP A 281 -8.10 -7.14 46.78
CA ASP A 281 -9.06 -6.56 47.72
C ASP A 281 -8.70 -5.12 48.13
N GLN A 282 -7.40 -4.84 48.30
CA GLN A 282 -6.94 -3.51 48.65
C GLN A 282 -7.15 -2.49 47.53
N ILE A 283 -6.87 -2.88 46.30
CA ILE A 283 -7.10 -2.02 45.10
C ILE A 283 -8.61 -1.77 44.93
N GLU A 284 -9.44 -2.81 45.06
CA GLU A 284 -10.90 -2.70 44.96
C GLU A 284 -11.45 -1.70 45.98
N LYS A 285 -10.97 -1.77 47.24
CA LYS A 285 -11.32 -0.80 48.30
C LYS A 285 -10.86 0.63 47.93
N ILE A 286 -9.64 0.80 47.45
CA ILE A 286 -9.11 2.13 47.07
C ILE A 286 -9.89 2.73 45.90
N LEU A 287 -10.29 1.91 44.93
CA LEU A 287 -11.04 2.32 43.75
C LEU A 287 -12.54 2.40 43.98
N ASN A 288 -13.04 1.85 45.10
CA ASN A 288 -14.46 1.70 45.42
C ASN A 288 -15.22 0.92 44.36
N ILE A 289 -14.69 -0.23 43.96
CA ILE A 289 -15.28 -1.17 43.01
C ILE A 289 -15.47 -2.54 43.67
N GLU A 290 -16.47 -3.31 43.21
CA GLU A 290 -16.77 -4.63 43.80
C GLU A 290 -15.85 -5.73 43.28
N ASN A 291 -15.42 -5.68 42.01
CA ASN A 291 -14.57 -6.68 41.40
C ASN A 291 -13.68 -6.06 40.33
N LEU A 292 -12.37 -6.10 40.50
CA LEU A 292 -11.36 -5.59 39.58
C LEU A 292 -11.35 -6.35 38.23
N TYR A 293 -11.66 -7.64 38.27
CA TYR A 293 -11.67 -8.50 37.08
C TYR A 293 -13.04 -8.62 36.41
N ALA A 294 -14.03 -7.82 36.82
CA ALA A 294 -15.29 -7.74 36.11
C ALA A 294 -15.11 -7.17 34.70
N PRO A 295 -15.93 -7.57 33.71
CA PRO A 295 -15.82 -7.07 32.32
C PRO A 295 -15.73 -5.55 32.20
N ASP A 296 -16.49 -4.81 33.02
CA ASP A 296 -16.50 -3.34 33.00
C ASP A 296 -15.21 -2.73 33.58
N ASN A 297 -14.48 -3.45 34.40
CA ASN A 297 -13.26 -3.01 35.07
C ASN A 297 -11.97 -3.59 34.46
N PHE A 298 -12.09 -4.43 33.43
CA PHE A 298 -10.95 -5.14 32.85
C PHE A 298 -9.82 -4.21 32.38
N ASN A 299 -10.16 -3.02 31.89
CA ASN A 299 -9.18 -2.00 31.53
C ASN A 299 -8.32 -1.52 32.71
N LEU A 300 -8.87 -1.56 33.95
CA LEU A 300 -8.15 -1.12 35.15
C LEU A 300 -7.02 -2.08 35.50
N VAL A 301 -7.21 -3.39 35.25
CA VAL A 301 -6.18 -4.42 35.48
C VAL A 301 -4.90 -4.06 34.74
N HIS A 302 -5.02 -3.66 33.48
CA HIS A 302 -3.89 -3.25 32.66
C HIS A 302 -3.10 -2.07 33.26
N PHE A 303 -3.78 -1.05 33.79
CA PHE A 303 -3.12 0.09 34.44
C PHE A 303 -2.42 -0.32 35.75
N VAL A 304 -3.06 -1.17 36.55
CA VAL A 304 -2.48 -1.70 37.79
C VAL A 304 -1.21 -2.48 37.53
N GLU A 305 -1.26 -3.42 36.59
CA GLU A 305 -0.11 -4.26 36.24
C GLU A 305 1.07 -3.45 35.70
N ASN A 306 0.79 -2.48 34.80
CA ASN A 306 1.84 -1.62 34.26
C ASN A 306 2.43 -0.69 35.34
N ALA A 307 1.60 -0.14 36.22
CA ALA A 307 2.08 0.67 37.33
C ALA A 307 2.92 -0.15 38.33
N LEU A 308 2.52 -1.38 38.62
CA LEU A 308 3.32 -2.32 39.44
C LEU A 308 4.65 -2.62 38.75
N LYS A 309 4.67 -3.03 37.50
CA LYS A 309 5.90 -3.28 36.71
C LYS A 309 6.81 -2.07 36.72
N ALA A 310 6.28 -0.89 36.40
CA ALA A 310 7.03 0.34 36.41
C ALA A 310 7.68 0.67 37.76
N ASN A 311 6.98 0.38 38.88
CA ASN A 311 7.46 0.71 40.20
C ASN A 311 8.46 -0.30 40.75
N THR A 312 8.34 -1.60 40.40
CA THR A 312 9.10 -2.70 40.96
C THR A 312 10.26 -3.18 40.13
N LEU A 313 10.06 -3.33 38.81
CA LEU A 313 11.02 -3.93 37.90
C LEU A 313 11.88 -2.91 37.12
N PHE A 314 11.44 -1.67 37.03
CA PHE A 314 12.12 -0.64 36.24
C PHE A 314 12.61 0.49 37.12
N GLN A 315 13.93 0.59 37.26
CA GLN A 315 14.61 1.60 38.11
C GLN A 315 15.25 2.67 37.24
N LYS A 316 15.13 3.92 37.68
CA LYS A 316 15.81 5.04 37.05
C LYS A 316 17.33 4.83 37.13
N ASP A 317 18.04 5.29 36.10
CA ASP A 317 19.49 5.19 35.93
C ASP A 317 20.00 3.74 35.75
N ARG A 318 19.10 2.80 35.53
CA ARG A 318 19.41 1.40 35.24
C ARG A 318 18.69 0.92 33.97
N GLU A 319 17.35 0.82 33.97
CA GLU A 319 16.55 0.43 32.80
C GLU A 319 16.16 1.63 31.93
N TYR A 320 16.15 2.83 32.49
CA TYR A 320 15.85 4.07 31.76
C TYR A 320 16.51 5.29 32.45
N VAL A 321 16.67 6.34 31.67
CA VAL A 321 17.07 7.68 32.17
C VAL A 321 16.04 8.72 31.78
N ILE A 322 16.05 9.86 32.47
CA ILE A 322 15.25 11.03 32.07
C ILE A 322 16.16 11.99 31.35
N ASN A 323 15.85 12.25 30.08
CA ASN A 323 16.56 13.22 29.26
C ASN A 323 15.55 14.20 28.64
N GLU A 324 15.76 15.49 28.83
CA GLU A 324 14.90 16.56 28.30
C GLU A 324 13.40 16.38 28.62
N GLY A 325 13.09 15.85 29.81
CA GLY A 325 11.71 15.59 30.24
C GLY A 325 11.05 14.38 29.61
N GLN A 326 11.82 13.48 28.99
CA GLN A 326 11.36 12.24 28.40
C GLN A 326 12.09 11.01 28.98
N ILE A 327 11.40 9.87 29.00
CA ILE A 327 12.00 8.59 29.31
C ILE A 327 12.81 8.10 28.11
N VAL A 328 14.09 7.83 28.30
CA VAL A 328 14.98 7.20 27.33
C VAL A 328 15.42 5.85 27.85
N LEU A 329 15.21 4.80 27.07
CA LEU A 329 15.55 3.42 27.45
C LEU A 329 17.07 3.23 27.48
N VAL A 330 17.54 2.41 28.40
CA VAL A 330 18.92 1.91 28.46
C VAL A 330 18.94 0.48 27.99
N ASP A 331 19.78 0.16 27.03
CA ASP A 331 19.98 -1.22 26.59
C ASP A 331 20.64 -2.05 27.67
N GLU A 332 20.01 -3.15 28.06
CA GLU A 332 20.44 -4.01 29.19
C GLU A 332 21.84 -4.62 28.97
N PHE A 333 22.23 -4.87 27.71
CA PHE A 333 23.49 -5.53 27.39
C PHE A 333 24.64 -4.56 27.16
N THR A 334 24.35 -3.43 26.51
CA THR A 334 25.40 -2.47 26.09
C THR A 334 25.45 -1.22 26.95
N GLY A 335 24.43 -0.95 27.76
CA GLY A 335 24.30 0.29 28.53
C GLY A 335 24.08 1.55 27.66
N ARG A 336 23.81 1.40 26.36
CA ARG A 336 23.61 2.52 25.46
C ARG A 336 22.20 3.08 25.57
N LEU A 337 22.10 4.41 25.41
CA LEU A 337 20.81 5.09 25.34
C LEU A 337 20.13 4.81 24.01
N MET A 338 18.87 4.36 24.06
CA MET A 338 18.07 4.00 22.90
C MET A 338 17.05 5.11 22.61
N HIS A 339 17.51 6.19 21.97
CA HIS A 339 16.65 7.29 21.60
C HIS A 339 15.56 6.85 20.59
N GLY A 340 14.35 7.37 20.76
CA GLY A 340 13.21 7.07 19.89
C GLY A 340 12.55 5.71 20.10
N ARG A 341 13.10 4.83 20.96
CA ARG A 341 12.44 3.58 21.38
C ARG A 341 11.57 3.81 22.61
N ARG A 342 10.46 3.10 22.67
CA ARG A 342 9.49 3.12 23.79
C ARG A 342 9.17 1.68 24.22
N TYR A 343 8.84 1.50 25.49
CA TYR A 343 8.24 0.24 25.94
C TYR A 343 6.82 0.14 25.39
N SER A 344 6.37 -1.07 25.07
CA SER A 344 5.04 -1.37 24.58
C SER A 344 4.01 -1.50 25.69
N ASP A 345 2.76 -1.67 25.31
CA ASP A 345 1.65 -2.10 26.15
C ASP A 345 1.40 -1.23 27.38
N GLY A 346 1.58 0.09 27.27
CA GLY A 346 1.30 1.03 28.37
C GLY A 346 2.41 1.17 29.42
N LEU A 347 3.45 0.34 29.40
CA LEU A 347 4.54 0.40 30.38
C LEU A 347 5.31 1.73 30.30
N HIS A 348 5.55 2.25 29.10
CA HIS A 348 6.24 3.53 28.94
C HIS A 348 5.46 4.67 29.57
N GLN A 349 4.15 4.70 29.38
CA GLN A 349 3.23 5.66 29.99
C GLN A 349 3.19 5.51 31.52
N ALA A 350 3.25 4.30 32.03
CA ALA A 350 3.32 4.05 33.46
C ALA A 350 4.63 4.58 34.08
N LEU A 351 5.76 4.49 33.35
CA LEU A 351 7.03 5.08 33.72
C LEU A 351 7.00 6.61 33.67
N GLU A 352 6.42 7.20 32.60
CA GLU A 352 6.21 8.64 32.51
C GLU A 352 5.39 9.16 33.69
N ALA A 353 4.30 8.44 34.05
CA ALA A 353 3.45 8.78 35.20
C ALA A 353 4.17 8.63 36.54
N LYS A 354 4.97 7.56 36.73
CA LYS A 354 5.80 7.33 37.91
C LYS A 354 6.76 8.49 38.15
N GLU A 355 7.39 8.99 37.09
CA GLU A 355 8.36 10.08 37.16
C GLU A 355 7.70 11.48 37.09
N ASN A 356 6.38 11.57 37.16
CA ASN A 356 5.61 12.80 37.00
C ASN A 356 5.91 13.59 35.70
N LEU A 357 6.29 12.89 34.65
CA LEU A 357 6.46 13.45 33.32
C LEU A 357 5.13 13.54 32.59
N LYS A 358 5.08 14.30 31.50
CA LYS A 358 3.90 14.36 30.64
C LYS A 358 3.67 13.02 29.96
N VAL A 359 2.62 12.30 30.35
CA VAL A 359 2.24 11.04 29.72
C VAL A 359 1.84 11.28 28.27
N GLN A 360 2.58 10.68 27.35
CA GLN A 360 2.27 10.72 25.93
C GLN A 360 1.26 9.63 25.60
N ARG A 361 0.29 9.96 24.74
CA ARG A 361 -0.70 8.98 24.32
C ARG A 361 -0.02 7.85 23.57
N GLU A 362 -0.44 6.63 23.86
CA GLU A 362 -0.03 5.46 23.11
C GLU A 362 -0.60 5.51 21.71
N THR A 363 0.17 5.04 20.75
CA THR A 363 -0.28 4.91 19.36
C THR A 363 -0.65 3.47 19.10
N ILE A 364 -1.90 3.24 18.73
CA ILE A 364 -2.41 1.91 18.37
C ILE A 364 -2.36 1.75 16.86
N THR A 365 -1.87 0.61 16.40
CA THR A 365 -1.94 0.23 14.99
C THR A 365 -3.34 -0.26 14.66
N TYR A 366 -4.06 0.46 13.81
CA TYR A 366 -5.40 0.08 13.36
C TYR A 366 -5.37 -0.92 12.21
N ALA A 367 -4.46 -0.75 11.28
CA ALA A 367 -4.31 -1.63 10.13
C ALA A 367 -2.87 -1.66 9.64
N THR A 368 -2.48 -2.81 9.10
CA THR A 368 -1.16 -2.98 8.47
C THR A 368 -1.24 -3.95 7.31
N ILE A 369 -0.47 -3.70 6.27
CA ILE A 369 -0.29 -4.60 5.13
C ILE A 369 1.12 -4.44 4.56
N THR A 370 1.68 -5.50 4.01
CA THR A 370 2.92 -5.44 3.20
C THR A 370 2.60 -5.25 1.73
N LEU A 371 3.56 -4.77 0.94
CA LEU A 371 3.39 -4.64 -0.52
C LEU A 371 3.26 -6.00 -1.20
N GLN A 372 3.88 -7.03 -0.66
CA GLN A 372 3.81 -8.42 -1.14
C GLN A 372 2.44 -9.06 -0.86
#